data_e99239f033625565870f591c0d2ea865
#
_entry.id   e99239f033625565870f591c0d2ea865
#
_cell.length_a   1.000
_cell.length_b   1.000
_cell.length_c   1.000
_cell.angle_alpha   90.00
_cell.angle_beta   90.00
_cell.angle_gamma   90.00
#
_symmetry.space_group_name_H-M   'P 1'
#
loop_
_entity.id
_entity.type
_entity.pdbx_description
1 polymer ?
#
loop_
_entity_poly.entity_id
_entity_poly.type
_entity_poly.pdbx_seq_one_letter_code
_entity_poly.pdbx_strand_id
1 'polypeptide(L)' 'MPRPVATAYVERLESENEFLRGQIGVKDDQIKDLTERARETNHLIAGLQKMLTPLLGRPEDPHTDHH' A
#
# COMPACT_ATOMS: atom_id res chain seq x y z
N MET A 1 28.42 -30.23 -29.25
CA MET A 1 27.30 -30.15 -30.14
C MET A 1 26.46 -28.94 -29.81
N PRO A 2 26.14 -28.11 -30.77
CA PRO A 2 25.33 -26.95 -30.43
C PRO A 2 23.95 -27.40 -30.03
N ARG A 3 23.38 -26.68 -29.05
CA ARG A 3 22.04 -26.98 -28.61
C ARG A 3 21.05 -26.49 -29.63
N PRO A 4 19.90 -27.17 -29.72
CA PRO A 4 18.85 -26.67 -30.63
C PRO A 4 18.45 -25.27 -30.25
N VAL A 5 18.06 -24.47 -31.24
CA VAL A 5 17.60 -23.11 -31.02
C VAL A 5 16.42 -23.12 -30.08
N ALA A 6 15.51 -24.09 -30.24
CA ALA A 6 14.32 -24.19 -29.39
C ALA A 6 14.69 -24.34 -27.92
N THR A 7 15.74 -25.18 -27.63
CA THR A 7 16.17 -25.38 -26.26
C THR A 7 16.75 -24.07 -25.67
N ALA A 8 17.57 -23.39 -26.46
CA ALA A 8 18.14 -22.12 -26.02
C ALA A 8 17.04 -21.08 -25.77
N TYR A 9 16.04 -21.07 -26.62
CA TYR A 9 14.92 -20.15 -26.46
C TYR A 9 14.13 -20.44 -25.19
N VAL A 10 13.86 -21.71 -24.94
CA VAL A 10 13.13 -22.13 -23.75
C VAL A 10 13.90 -21.76 -22.50
N GLU A 11 15.22 -22.00 -22.51
CA GLU A 11 16.03 -21.65 -21.34
C GLU A 11 16.01 -20.16 -21.06
N ARG A 12 16.02 -19.36 -22.13
CA ARG A 12 15.93 -17.91 -21.99
C ARG A 12 14.59 -17.51 -21.39
N LEU A 13 13.50 -18.12 -21.89
CA LEU A 13 12.17 -17.82 -21.37
C LEU A 13 12.05 -18.22 -19.90
N GLU A 14 12.63 -19.34 -19.53
CA GLU A 14 12.60 -19.78 -18.14
C GLU A 14 13.35 -18.81 -17.25
N SER A 15 14.50 -18.35 -17.73
CA SER A 15 15.31 -17.40 -16.98
C SER A 15 14.56 -16.08 -16.80
N GLU A 16 13.96 -15.59 -17.88
CA GLU A 16 13.18 -14.35 -17.80
C GLU A 16 11.96 -14.51 -16.93
N ASN A 17 11.34 -15.69 -16.98
CA ASN A 17 10.18 -15.96 -16.17
C ASN A 17 10.55 -15.93 -14.69
N GLU A 18 11.66 -16.54 -14.35
CA GLU A 18 12.14 -16.55 -12.98
C GLU A 18 12.47 -15.15 -12.50
N PHE A 19 13.11 -14.36 -13.35
CA PHE A 19 13.40 -12.96 -13.02
C PHE A 19 12.11 -12.19 -12.77
N LEU A 20 11.13 -12.35 -13.65
CA LEU A 20 9.87 -11.63 -13.53
C LEU A 20 9.10 -12.05 -12.28
N ARG A 21 9.13 -13.33 -11.94
CA ARG A 21 8.51 -13.81 -10.71
C ARG A 21 9.15 -13.18 -9.49
N GLY A 22 10.47 -13.02 -9.53
CA GLY A 22 11.18 -12.34 -8.47
C GLY A 22 10.75 -10.90 -8.35
N GLN A 23 10.58 -10.21 -9.49
CA GLN A 23 10.12 -8.82 -9.50
C GLN A 23 8.72 -8.70 -8.95
N ILE A 24 7.85 -9.64 -9.30
CA ILE A 24 6.49 -9.64 -8.79
C ILE A 24 6.51 -9.80 -7.27
N GLY A 25 7.35 -10.70 -6.77
CA GLY A 25 7.46 -10.91 -5.32
C GLY A 25 7.88 -9.63 -4.60
N VAL A 26 8.89 -8.93 -5.15
CA VAL A 26 9.34 -7.67 -4.58
C VAL A 26 8.21 -6.64 -4.59
N LYS A 27 7.50 -6.54 -5.71
CA LYS A 27 6.40 -5.59 -5.83
C LYS A 27 5.26 -5.92 -4.87
N ASP A 28 4.97 -7.21 -4.71
CA ASP A 28 3.93 -7.62 -3.78
C ASP A 28 4.29 -7.22 -2.36
N ASP A 29 5.56 -7.38 -1.98
CA ASP A 29 6.01 -6.96 -0.65
C ASP A 29 5.91 -5.46 -0.49
N GLN A 30 6.25 -4.70 -1.53
CA GLN A 30 6.14 -3.25 -1.50
C GLN A 30 4.69 -2.81 -1.36
N ILE A 31 3.80 -3.47 -2.10
CA ILE A 31 2.37 -3.15 -2.01
C ILE A 31 1.85 -3.43 -0.60
N LYS A 32 2.23 -4.56 -0.04
CA LYS A 32 1.82 -4.92 1.30
C LYS A 32 2.31 -3.89 2.31
N ASP A 33 3.58 -3.50 2.20
CA ASP A 33 4.17 -2.52 3.10
C ASP A 33 3.45 -1.17 3.00
N LEU A 34 3.23 -0.71 1.76
CA LEU A 34 2.55 0.56 1.53
C LEU A 34 1.10 0.51 2.02
N THR A 35 0.45 -0.63 1.85
CA THR A 35 -0.91 -0.81 2.32
C THR A 35 -0.98 -0.73 3.84
N GLU A 36 0.00 -1.33 4.52
CA GLU A 36 0.04 -1.27 5.97
C GLU A 36 0.30 0.15 6.45
N ARG A 37 1.19 0.87 5.77
CA ARG A 37 1.45 2.27 6.13
C ARG A 37 0.22 3.13 5.91
N ALA A 38 -0.49 2.89 4.82
CA ALA A 38 -1.71 3.64 4.54
C ALA A 38 -2.76 3.38 5.61
N ARG A 39 -2.86 2.13 6.07
CA ARG A 39 -3.80 1.78 7.13
C ARG A 39 -3.45 2.48 8.42
N GLU A 40 -2.16 2.51 8.77
CA GLU A 40 -1.70 3.19 9.97
C GLU A 40 -1.96 4.69 9.87
N THR A 41 -1.66 5.28 8.71
CA THR A 41 -1.90 6.70 8.50
C THR A 41 -3.37 7.03 8.63
N ASN A 42 -4.23 6.22 8.03
CA ASN A 42 -5.67 6.43 8.12
C ASN A 42 -6.15 6.31 9.57
N HIS A 43 -5.57 5.39 10.30
CA HIS A 43 -5.90 5.20 11.71
C HIS A 43 -5.50 6.43 12.52
N LEU A 44 -4.33 6.98 12.25
CA LEU A 44 -3.87 8.19 12.92
C LEU A 44 -4.76 9.38 12.57
N ILE A 45 -5.13 9.49 11.30
CA ILE A 45 -6.00 10.57 10.86
C ILE A 45 -7.35 10.47 11.56
N ALA A 46 -7.89 9.26 11.65
CA ALA A 46 -9.15 9.05 12.33
C ALA A 46 -9.03 9.44 13.80
N GLY A 47 -7.90 9.11 14.42
CA GLY A 47 -7.67 9.49 15.81
C GLY A 47 -7.62 10.99 15.98
N LEU A 48 -6.91 11.67 15.08
CA LEU A 48 -6.84 13.13 15.12
C LEU A 48 -8.21 13.75 14.93
N GLN A 49 -9.00 13.21 14.01
CA GLN A 49 -10.34 13.73 13.77
C GLN A 49 -11.20 13.58 15.01
N LYS A 50 -11.07 12.47 15.71
CA LYS A 50 -11.82 12.29 16.96
C LYS A 50 -11.42 13.31 18.00
N MET A 51 -10.15 13.68 18.03
CA MET A 51 -9.68 14.67 19.00
C MET A 51 -10.10 16.06 18.61
N LEU A 52 -10.12 16.37 17.32
CA LEU A 52 -10.39 17.73 16.84
C LEU A 52 -11.87 18.02 16.70
N THR A 53 -12.67 17.02 16.38
CA THR A 53 -14.10 17.23 16.15
C THR A 53 -14.79 17.90 17.35
N PRO A 54 -14.55 17.45 18.58
CA PRO A 54 -15.17 18.14 19.73
C PRO A 54 -14.72 19.59 19.85
N LEU A 55 -13.51 19.91 19.39
CA LEU A 55 -12.98 21.26 19.51
C LEU A 55 -13.43 22.16 18.38
N LEU A 56 -13.50 21.61 17.17
CA LEU A 56 -13.78 22.42 15.99
C LEU A 56 -15.24 22.35 15.57
N GLY A 57 -15.83 21.17 15.70
CA GLY A 57 -17.20 20.96 15.30
C GLY A 57 -18.20 21.21 16.39
N ARG A 58 -17.72 21.54 17.59
CA ARG A 58 -18.62 21.79 18.69
C ARG A 58 -19.42 23.04 18.40
N PRO A 59 -20.73 23.01 18.47
CA PRO A 59 -21.50 24.24 18.34
C PRO A 59 -21.06 25.14 19.45
N GLU A 60 -20.96 26.39 19.14
CA GLU A 60 -20.68 27.31 20.16
C GLU A 60 -21.90 27.38 20.95
N ASP A 61 -21.97 26.89 21.84
CA ASP A 61 -23.21 26.80 22.46
C ASP A 61 -23.71 28.03 22.89
N PRO A 62 -23.83 28.03 22.61
CA PRO A 62 -24.25 28.69 22.67
C PRO A 62 -24.53 28.84 23.39
N HIS A 63 -24.23 28.24 23.16
CA HIS A 63 -24.56 28.30 23.71
C HIS A 63 -24.37 28.50 24.25
N THR A 64 -24.18 28.47 24.19
CA THR A 64 -24.16 28.57 24.45
C THR A 64 -24.30 28.99 24.70
N ASP A 65 -24.72 28.77 24.45
CA ASP A 65 -25.18 29.09 24.65
C ASP A 65 -25.43 29.40 24.92
N HIS A 66 -25.74 29.34 24.94
CA HIS A 66 -26.34 29.61 25.22
C HIS A 66 -26.59 29.87 25.73
N HIS A 67 -26.90 29.88 25.87
CA HIS A 67 -27.53 30.12 26.21
C HIS A 67 -27.92 30.27 26.53
#